data_9e8a00cecd600c8ec15ca263cf3160fd
#
_entry.id   9e8a00cecd600c8ec15ca263cf3160fd
#
_cell.length_a   1.000
_cell.length_b   1.000
_cell.length_c   1.000
_cell.angle_alpha   90.00
_cell.angle_beta   90.00
_cell.angle_gamma   90.00
#
_symmetry.space_group_name_H-M   'P 1'
#
loop_
_entity.id
_entity.type
_entity.pdbx_description
1 polymer ?
#
loop_
_entity_poly.entity_id
_entity_poly.type
_entity_poly.pdbx_seq_one_letter_code
_entity_poly.pdbx_strand_id
1 'polypeptide(L)' 'MTTNPYKIEYQNLLKELIEDRDETLKVLEEGVDPETHIELKKEVYVLNSIVARMESFLREEQ' A
#
# COMPACT_ATOMS: atom_id res chain seq x y z
N MET A 1 0.76 12.26 27.49
CA MET A 1 0.22 11.22 26.64
C MET A 1 1.34 10.48 25.94
N THR A 2 1.37 9.17 26.08
CA THR A 2 2.44 8.36 25.52
C THR A 2 2.14 7.98 24.08
N THR A 3 3.09 8.25 23.20
CA THR A 3 2.97 7.84 21.82
C THR A 3 3.27 6.35 21.73
N ASN A 4 2.34 5.61 21.14
CA ASN A 4 2.54 4.19 20.93
C ASN A 4 3.61 3.97 19.87
N PRO A 5 4.76 3.34 20.20
CA PRO A 5 5.82 3.12 19.22
C PRO A 5 5.40 2.24 18.06
N TYR A 6 4.47 1.32 18.29
CA TYR A 6 3.95 0.47 17.23
C TYR A 6 3.13 1.27 16.22
N LYS A 7 2.49 2.33 16.67
CA LYS A 7 1.72 3.19 15.79
C LYS A 7 2.62 3.90 14.78
N ILE A 8 3.79 4.35 15.24
CA ILE A 8 4.75 5.01 14.36
C ILE A 8 5.28 4.03 13.32
N GLU A 9 5.64 2.83 13.74
CA GLU A 9 6.10 1.78 12.83
C GLU A 9 5.03 1.40 11.82
N TYR A 10 3.78 1.32 12.30
CA TYR A 10 2.64 1.00 11.45
C TYR A 10 2.43 2.06 10.38
N GLN A 11 2.52 3.34 10.78
CA GLN A 11 2.38 4.45 9.83
C GLN A 11 3.51 4.46 8.80
N ASN A 12 4.72 4.14 9.22
CA ASN A 12 5.87 4.05 8.31
C ASN A 12 5.69 2.91 7.32
N LEU A 13 5.20 1.76 7.78
CA LEU A 13 4.93 0.64 6.91
C LEU A 13 3.83 0.97 5.91
N LEU A 14 2.78 1.63 6.37
CA LEU A 14 1.70 2.07 5.49
C LEU A 14 2.23 2.99 4.39
N LYS A 15 3.09 3.92 4.74
CA LYS A 15 3.70 4.83 3.77
C LYS A 15 4.50 4.07 2.72
N GLU A 16 5.28 3.08 3.15
CA GLU A 16 6.07 2.25 2.24
C GLU A 16 5.17 1.48 1.28
N LEU A 17 4.08 0.93 1.79
CA LEU A 17 3.13 0.18 0.96
C LEU A 17 2.45 1.07 -0.07
N ILE A 18 2.13 2.30 0.32
CA ILE A 18 1.54 3.27 -0.61
C ILE A 18 2.55 3.62 -1.71
N GLU A 19 3.79 3.83 -1.35
CA GLU A 19 4.85 4.13 -2.32
C GLU A 19 5.05 2.96 -3.30
N ASP A 20 5.07 1.73 -2.78
CA ASP A 20 5.18 0.53 -3.61
C ASP A 20 4.03 0.42 -4.59
N ARG A 21 2.81 0.66 -4.11
CA ARG A 21 1.62 0.63 -4.95
C ARG A 21 1.70 1.68 -6.06
N ASP A 22 2.07 2.90 -5.69
CA ASP A 22 2.15 4.00 -6.64
C ASP A 22 3.22 3.74 -7.71
N GLU A 23 4.33 3.16 -7.31
CA GLU A 23 5.40 2.77 -8.23
C GLU A 23 4.93 1.71 -9.21
N THR A 24 4.21 0.72 -8.71
CA THR A 24 3.66 -0.36 -9.55
C THR A 24 2.64 0.21 -10.55
N LEU A 25 1.79 1.12 -10.09
CA LEU A 25 0.82 1.78 -10.97
C LEU A 25 1.53 2.57 -12.07
N LYS A 26 2.63 3.21 -11.74
CA LYS A 26 3.41 3.97 -12.71
C LYS A 26 3.99 3.05 -13.78
N VAL A 27 4.51 1.90 -13.38
CA VAL A 27 5.03 0.90 -14.34
C VAL A 27 3.92 0.43 -15.27
N LEU A 28 2.71 0.20 -14.72
CA LEU A 28 1.56 -0.19 -15.54
C LEU A 28 1.18 0.88 -16.56
N GLU A 29 1.27 2.15 -16.16
CA GLU A 29 0.98 3.27 -17.07
C GLU A 29 1.98 3.34 -18.22
N GLU A 30 3.24 3.07 -17.95
CA GLU A 30 4.30 3.11 -18.97
C GLU A 30 4.18 1.99 -19.97
N GLY A 31 3.49 0.92 -19.59
CA GLY A 31 3.25 -0.21 -20.48
C GLY A 31 4.18 -1.38 -20.23
N VAL A 32 3.59 -2.55 -20.13
CA VAL A 32 4.30 -3.82 -19.94
C VAL A 32 3.63 -4.87 -20.81
N ASP A 33 4.27 -6.02 -20.95
CA ASP A 33 3.68 -7.12 -21.69
C ASP A 33 2.43 -7.65 -20.97
N PRO A 34 1.52 -8.35 -21.68
CA PRO A 34 0.25 -8.80 -21.07
C PRO A 34 0.39 -9.65 -19.82
N GLU A 35 1.36 -10.54 -19.77
CA GLU A 35 1.55 -11.40 -18.61
C GLU A 35 1.98 -10.58 -17.39
N THR A 36 2.95 -9.69 -17.58
CA THR A 36 3.42 -8.82 -16.49
C THR A 36 2.30 -7.88 -16.05
N HIS A 37 1.50 -7.39 -16.99
CA HIS A 37 0.36 -6.53 -16.68
C HIS A 37 -0.60 -7.21 -15.71
N ILE A 38 -0.94 -8.47 -15.96
CA ILE A 38 -1.85 -9.23 -15.10
C ILE A 38 -1.25 -9.41 -13.71
N GLU A 39 0.04 -9.75 -13.65
CA GLU A 39 0.74 -9.94 -12.38
C GLU A 39 0.79 -8.67 -11.56
N LEU A 40 1.15 -7.55 -12.19
CA LEU A 40 1.23 -6.28 -11.50
C LEU A 40 -0.14 -5.79 -11.04
N LYS A 41 -1.18 -6.04 -11.81
CA LYS A 41 -2.54 -5.69 -11.39
C LYS A 41 -2.96 -6.45 -10.14
N LYS A 42 -2.58 -7.72 -10.05
CA LYS A 42 -2.85 -8.51 -8.85
C LYS A 42 -2.13 -7.94 -7.64
N GLU A 43 -0.88 -7.52 -7.82
CA GLU A 43 -0.10 -6.89 -6.76
C GLU A 43 -0.75 -5.59 -6.28
N VAL A 44 -1.18 -4.76 -7.22
CA VAL A 44 -1.86 -3.50 -6.88
C VAL A 44 -3.14 -3.79 -6.11
N TYR A 45 -3.90 -4.80 -6.53
CA TYR A 45 -5.12 -5.18 -5.83
C TYR A 45 -4.85 -5.57 -4.37
N VAL A 46 -3.84 -6.40 -4.17
CA VAL A 46 -3.46 -6.84 -2.82
C VAL A 46 -2.99 -5.66 -1.98
N LEU A 47 -2.13 -4.82 -2.55
CA LEU A 47 -1.62 -3.64 -1.84
C LEU A 47 -2.73 -2.67 -1.48
N ASN A 48 -3.66 -2.42 -2.40
CA ASN A 48 -4.82 -1.57 -2.11
C ASN A 48 -5.65 -2.10 -0.95
N SER A 49 -5.86 -3.42 -0.91
CA SER A 49 -6.63 -4.05 0.14
C SER A 49 -5.95 -3.90 1.50
N ILE A 50 -4.63 -4.10 1.54
CA ILE A 50 -3.86 -3.96 2.76
C ILE A 50 -3.84 -2.50 3.22
N VAL A 51 -3.57 -1.58 2.30
CA VAL A 51 -3.53 -0.14 2.61
C VAL A 51 -4.88 0.31 3.18
N ALA A 52 -5.98 -0.09 2.55
CA ALA A 52 -7.32 0.29 3.02
C ALA A 52 -7.57 -0.20 4.44
N ARG A 53 -7.18 -1.44 4.75
CA ARG A 53 -7.35 -1.99 6.09
C ARG A 53 -6.49 -1.27 7.11
N MET A 54 -5.26 -0.95 6.76
CA MET A 54 -4.36 -0.24 7.65
C MET A 54 -4.85 1.18 7.93
N GLU A 55 -5.33 1.86 6.91
CA GLU A 55 -5.89 3.20 7.09
C GLU A 55 -7.12 3.18 7.98
N SER A 56 -7.99 2.19 7.79
CA SER A 56 -9.18 2.02 8.61
C SER A 56 -8.80 1.78 10.08
N PHE A 57 -7.81 0.91 10.30
CA PHE A 57 -7.32 0.62 11.64
C PHE A 57 -6.79 1.87 12.33
N LEU A 58 -6.00 2.67 11.62
CA LEU A 58 -5.44 3.89 12.19
C LEU A 58 -6.53 4.92 12.52
N ARG A 59 -7.58 4.99 11.71
CA ARG A 59 -8.71 5.88 11.99
C ARG A 59 -9.48 5.46 13.23
N GLU A 60 -9.65 4.17 13.43
CA GLU A 60 -10.39 3.65 14.57
C GLU A 60 -9.68 3.91 15.89
N GLU A 61 -8.38 4.06 15.87
CA GLU A 61 -7.58 4.32 17.07
C GLU A 61 -7.67 5.77 17.56
N GLN A 62 -8.25 6.63 16.76
CA GLN A 62 -8.46 8.02 17.18
C GLN A 62 -9.75 8.14 18.01
#